data_df529a3511530ccdbe540a590cc61ce0
#
_entry.id   df529a3511530ccdbe540a590cc61ce0
#
_cell.length_a   1.000
_cell.length_b   1.000
_cell.length_c   1.000
_cell.angle_alpha   90.00
_cell.angle_beta   90.00
_cell.angle_gamma   90.00
#
_symmetry.space_group_name_H-M   'P 1'
#
loop_
_entity.id
_entity.type
_entity.pdbx_description
1 polymer ?
#
loop_
_entity_poly.entity_id
_entity_poly.type
_entity_poly.pdbx_seq_one_letter_code
_entity_poly.pdbx_strand_id
1 'polypeptide(L)'
;GADCVVKQEDAEWDERAVRIYHNAKPGENYCPAGEDFSAGDLLAEAGTPVDSYLLAAVTAAGVRNLTVYKRLKAAVITTGDELQNTETPLQPGKIYDANGIWLCTRLREMDCEVVRYQTAGDDQSKIADEIREAWKEADLILTTGGVSVGEKDLLPGVIENLTGNVLFHGIQVKPGMPTMLSMVKGTPVLSLSGN
;
A
#
# COMPACT_ATOMS: atom_id res chain seq x y z
N GLY A 1 42.57 19.82 23.40
CA GLY A 1 41.90 18.63 23.51
C GLY A 1 42.62 17.40 23.07
N ALA A 2 41.97 16.25 23.18
CA ALA A 2 42.43 14.99 22.62
C ALA A 2 42.31 15.05 21.11
N ASP A 3 43.25 14.39 20.40
CA ASP A 3 43.29 14.32 18.95
C ASP A 3 43.14 12.88 18.40
N CYS A 4 43.07 11.89 19.30
CA CYS A 4 42.82 10.48 18.97
C CYS A 4 42.14 9.76 20.14
N VAL A 5 41.58 8.59 19.87
CA VAL A 5 41.03 7.67 20.87
C VAL A 5 41.72 6.33 20.77
N VAL A 6 42.24 5.85 21.88
CA VAL A 6 42.82 4.51 21.97
C VAL A 6 41.75 3.52 22.41
N LYS A 7 41.61 2.41 21.70
CA LYS A 7 40.68 1.34 22.09
C LYS A 7 41.08 0.71 23.41
N GLN A 8 40.10 0.30 24.20
CA GLN A 8 40.35 -0.32 25.49
C GLN A 8 41.19 -1.60 25.39
N GLU A 9 41.02 -2.35 24.31
CA GLU A 9 41.74 -3.59 24.04
C GLU A 9 43.25 -3.37 23.79
N ASP A 10 43.62 -2.13 23.43
CA ASP A 10 45.01 -1.72 23.13
C ASP A 10 45.68 -1.01 24.32
N ALA A 11 45.02 -1.04 25.48
CA ALA A 11 45.51 -0.37 26.69
C ALA A 11 45.31 -1.23 27.95
N GLU A 12 46.24 -1.09 28.88
CA GLU A 12 46.07 -1.57 30.26
C GLU A 12 46.10 -0.39 31.21
N TRP A 13 45.32 -0.43 32.27
CA TRP A 13 45.28 0.64 33.26
C TRP A 13 45.16 0.11 34.68
N ASP A 14 45.72 0.86 35.59
CA ASP A 14 45.52 0.73 37.04
C ASP A 14 45.08 2.06 37.61
N GLU A 15 44.98 2.16 38.96
CA GLU A 15 44.54 3.37 39.65
C GLU A 15 45.46 4.61 39.43
N ARG A 16 46.64 4.41 38.88
CA ARG A 16 47.69 5.44 38.77
C ARG A 16 48.16 5.71 37.36
N ALA A 17 48.04 4.77 36.44
CA ALA A 17 48.61 4.87 35.12
C ALA A 17 47.80 4.11 34.06
N VAL A 18 47.86 4.60 32.81
CA VAL A 18 47.43 3.91 31.62
C VAL A 18 48.65 3.57 30.77
N ARG A 19 48.78 2.31 30.39
CA ARG A 19 49.84 1.84 29.48
C ARG A 19 49.20 1.56 28.12
N ILE A 20 49.65 2.28 27.09
CA ILE A 20 49.19 2.13 25.69
C ILE A 20 50.25 1.37 24.93
N TYR A 21 49.87 0.34 24.18
CA TYR A 21 50.79 -0.59 23.52
C TYR A 21 51.12 -0.22 22.08
N HIS A 22 50.49 0.82 21.50
CA HIS A 22 50.82 1.31 20.18
C HIS A 22 50.85 2.85 20.13
N ASN A 23 51.48 3.40 19.11
CA ASN A 23 51.48 4.83 18.87
C ASN A 23 50.16 5.20 18.12
N ALA A 24 49.22 5.79 18.80
CA ALA A 24 48.02 6.32 18.18
C ALA A 24 48.35 7.50 17.26
N LYS A 25 47.70 7.54 16.10
CA LYS A 25 47.84 8.65 15.15
C LYS A 25 46.78 9.70 15.38
N PRO A 26 47.03 10.99 15.06
CA PRO A 26 45.99 12.01 15.09
C PRO A 26 44.80 11.58 14.20
N GLY A 27 43.56 11.71 14.74
CA GLY A 27 42.34 11.27 14.09
C GLY A 27 41.98 9.80 14.24
N GLU A 28 42.87 8.98 14.85
CA GLU A 28 42.62 7.54 15.00
C GLU A 28 41.42 7.30 15.94
N ASN A 29 40.46 6.45 15.46
CA ASN A 29 39.22 6.11 16.15
C ASN A 29 38.37 7.35 16.57
N TYR A 30 38.57 8.47 15.92
CA TYR A 30 37.74 9.68 16.09
C TYR A 30 36.66 9.69 15.02
N CYS A 31 35.42 9.81 15.43
CA CYS A 31 34.28 9.98 14.56
C CYS A 31 33.94 11.49 14.49
N PRO A 32 34.25 12.17 13.39
CA PRO A 32 33.95 13.59 13.25
C PRO A 32 32.45 13.83 13.09
N ALA A 33 31.98 15.01 13.49
CA ALA A 33 30.61 15.41 13.20
C ALA A 33 30.40 15.45 11.67
N GLY A 34 29.35 14.79 11.20
CA GLY A 34 29.03 14.71 9.78
C GLY A 34 29.74 13.55 9.03
N GLU A 35 30.34 12.59 9.74
CA GLU A 35 30.93 11.38 9.11
C GLU A 35 29.88 10.60 8.32
N ASP A 36 28.70 10.35 8.91
CA ASP A 36 27.60 9.65 8.24
C ASP A 36 26.73 10.61 7.42
N PHE A 37 26.32 11.74 8.02
CA PHE A 37 25.46 12.73 7.38
C PHE A 37 25.89 14.15 7.78
N SER A 38 26.02 15.02 6.81
CA SER A 38 26.29 16.45 7.01
C SER A 38 25.02 17.28 6.90
N ALA A 39 24.98 18.42 7.53
CA ALA A 39 23.84 19.32 7.42
C ALA A 39 23.63 19.79 5.97
N GLY A 40 22.47 19.50 5.43
CA GLY A 40 22.11 19.78 4.03
C GLY A 40 22.16 18.58 3.11
N ASP A 41 22.62 17.42 3.58
CA ASP A 41 22.59 16.20 2.78
C ASP A 41 21.16 15.74 2.51
N LEU A 42 20.90 15.31 1.28
CA LEU A 42 19.62 14.75 0.86
C LEU A 42 19.56 13.28 1.26
N LEU A 43 18.73 12.95 2.24
CA LEU A 43 18.56 11.58 2.73
C LEU A 43 17.59 10.76 1.88
N ALA A 44 16.58 11.41 1.32
CA ALA A 44 15.59 10.78 0.43
C ALA A 44 14.90 11.83 -0.45
N GLU A 45 14.52 11.43 -1.65
CA GLU A 45 13.68 12.22 -2.55
C GLU A 45 12.19 12.03 -2.23
N ALA A 46 11.36 12.98 -2.68
CA ALA A 46 9.90 12.82 -2.59
C ALA A 46 9.45 11.59 -3.39
N GLY A 47 8.61 10.75 -2.76
CA GLY A 47 8.16 9.48 -3.34
C GLY A 47 9.01 8.27 -2.95
N THR A 48 10.14 8.47 -2.25
CA THR A 48 10.90 7.33 -1.70
C THR A 48 10.06 6.58 -0.65
N PRO A 49 9.92 5.26 -0.74
CA PRO A 49 9.24 4.46 0.28
C PRO A 49 9.95 4.61 1.64
N VAL A 50 9.16 4.81 2.69
CA VAL A 50 9.69 4.89 4.06
C VAL A 50 9.82 3.48 4.61
N ASP A 51 10.96 2.87 4.39
CA ASP A 51 11.31 1.56 4.95
C ASP A 51 12.12 1.68 6.26
N SER A 52 12.52 0.55 6.81
CA SER A 52 13.30 0.49 8.06
C SER A 52 14.69 1.13 7.92
N TYR A 53 15.30 1.09 6.75
CA TYR A 53 16.62 1.69 6.50
C TYR A 53 16.52 3.22 6.46
N LEU A 54 15.53 3.74 5.71
CA LEU A 54 15.30 5.18 5.68
C LEU A 54 14.93 5.72 7.07
N LEU A 55 14.08 5.00 7.82
CA LEU A 55 13.75 5.40 9.20
C LEU A 55 14.97 5.45 10.10
N ALA A 56 15.88 4.49 9.99
CA ALA A 56 17.14 4.50 10.75
C ALA A 56 18.01 5.71 10.36
N ALA A 57 18.19 5.97 9.06
CA ALA A 57 19.00 7.08 8.56
C ALA A 57 18.45 8.44 9.00
N VAL A 58 17.15 8.70 8.83
CA VAL A 58 16.54 9.97 9.23
C VAL A 58 16.54 10.15 10.74
N THR A 59 16.42 9.05 11.50
CA THR A 59 16.52 9.10 12.97
C THR A 59 17.94 9.43 13.40
N ALA A 60 18.97 8.83 12.80
CA ALA A 60 20.37 9.14 13.06
C ALA A 60 20.72 10.60 12.73
N ALA A 61 20.10 11.14 11.67
CA ALA A 61 20.23 12.55 11.30
C ALA A 61 19.41 13.51 12.18
N GLY A 62 18.66 13.03 13.18
CA GLY A 62 17.88 13.83 14.12
C GLY A 62 16.55 14.35 13.59
N VAL A 63 16.05 13.82 12.47
CA VAL A 63 14.74 14.19 11.89
C VAL A 63 13.62 13.59 12.73
N ARG A 64 12.77 14.43 13.29
CA ARG A 64 11.65 14.00 14.17
C ARG A 64 10.35 13.72 13.43
N ASN A 65 10.10 14.44 12.36
CA ASN A 65 8.84 14.36 11.61
C ASN A 65 9.13 14.24 10.12
N LEU A 66 8.49 13.28 9.47
CA LEU A 66 8.50 13.15 8.02
C LEU A 66 7.12 13.50 7.47
N THR A 67 7.09 14.32 6.42
CA THR A 67 5.86 14.53 5.65
C THR A 67 5.75 13.42 4.62
N VAL A 68 4.69 12.64 4.68
CA VAL A 68 4.45 11.50 3.79
C VAL A 68 3.12 11.65 3.06
N TYR A 69 2.95 10.96 1.94
CA TYR A 69 1.67 10.86 1.27
C TYR A 69 0.67 10.08 2.13
N LYS A 70 -0.61 10.45 2.03
CA LYS A 70 -1.69 9.66 2.65
C LYS A 70 -1.77 8.29 1.96
N ARG A 71 -2.10 7.27 2.72
CA ARG A 71 -2.49 5.99 2.15
C ARG A 71 -3.76 6.15 1.33
N LEU A 72 -3.81 5.50 0.15
CA LEU A 72 -5.02 5.43 -0.65
C LEU A 72 -6.07 4.61 0.09
N LYS A 73 -7.28 5.14 0.15
CA LYS A 73 -8.45 4.43 0.65
C LYS A 73 -9.11 3.68 -0.49
N ALA A 74 -9.28 2.39 -0.34
CA ALA A 74 -9.88 1.54 -1.35
C ALA A 74 -11.16 0.86 -0.83
N ALA A 75 -12.15 0.74 -1.71
CA ALA A 75 -13.32 -0.08 -1.49
C ALA A 75 -13.28 -1.28 -2.45
N VAL A 76 -13.75 -2.43 -1.98
CA VAL A 76 -13.89 -3.65 -2.77
C VAL A 76 -15.36 -4.06 -2.76
N ILE A 77 -15.93 -4.26 -3.95
CA ILE A 77 -17.31 -4.70 -4.15
C ILE A 77 -17.27 -5.95 -5.03
N THR A 78 -17.73 -7.07 -4.52
CA THR A 78 -17.85 -8.30 -5.30
C THR A 78 -19.28 -8.49 -5.76
N THR A 79 -19.48 -8.97 -6.99
CA THR A 79 -20.81 -9.22 -7.55
C THR A 79 -20.95 -10.66 -7.99
N GLY A 80 -22.12 -11.21 -7.80
CA GLY A 80 -22.49 -12.58 -8.15
C GLY A 80 -23.48 -13.15 -7.14
N ASP A 81 -24.62 -13.61 -7.62
CA ASP A 81 -25.61 -14.29 -6.77
C ASP A 81 -25.08 -15.60 -6.18
N GLU A 82 -24.03 -16.19 -6.80
CA GLU A 82 -23.37 -17.39 -6.32
C GLU A 82 -22.48 -17.15 -5.10
N LEU A 83 -22.07 -15.89 -4.82
CA LEU A 83 -21.11 -15.60 -3.77
C LEU A 83 -21.72 -15.71 -2.37
N GLN A 84 -20.92 -16.22 -1.45
CA GLN A 84 -21.23 -16.34 -0.03
C GLN A 84 -19.99 -16.07 0.79
N ASN A 85 -20.17 -15.44 1.97
CA ASN A 85 -19.08 -15.29 2.94
C ASN A 85 -18.77 -16.61 3.66
N THR A 86 -17.67 -16.66 4.39
CA THR A 86 -17.21 -17.86 5.11
C THR A 86 -17.83 -18.02 6.51
N GLU A 87 -18.71 -17.10 6.93
CA GLU A 87 -19.29 -17.11 8.28
C GLU A 87 -20.30 -18.25 8.48
N THR A 88 -20.86 -18.75 7.38
CA THR A 88 -21.84 -19.82 7.40
C THR A 88 -21.41 -20.99 6.50
N PRO A 89 -21.84 -22.24 6.77
CA PRO A 89 -21.59 -23.38 5.88
C PRO A 89 -22.10 -23.13 4.48
N LEU A 90 -21.32 -23.58 3.49
CA LEU A 90 -21.62 -23.38 2.08
C LEU A 90 -23.00 -23.96 1.70
N GLN A 91 -23.82 -23.11 1.11
CA GLN A 91 -25.15 -23.51 0.62
C GLN A 91 -25.08 -24.12 -0.78
N PRO A 92 -26.04 -24.98 -1.16
CA PRO A 92 -26.11 -25.50 -2.54
C PRO A 92 -26.16 -24.37 -3.57
N GLY A 93 -25.36 -24.48 -4.63
CA GLY A 93 -25.27 -23.49 -5.70
C GLY A 93 -24.48 -22.23 -5.37
N LYS A 94 -23.86 -22.16 -4.19
CA LYS A 94 -22.98 -21.07 -3.77
C LYS A 94 -21.51 -21.43 -3.82
N ILE A 95 -20.67 -20.42 -3.88
CA ILE A 95 -19.21 -20.51 -3.69
C ILE A 95 -18.77 -19.42 -2.70
N TYR A 96 -17.66 -19.66 -2.01
CA TYR A 96 -17.09 -18.64 -1.15
C TYR A 96 -16.42 -17.54 -1.97
N ASP A 97 -16.58 -16.27 -1.55
CA ASP A 97 -15.95 -15.12 -2.17
C ASP A 97 -14.44 -15.07 -1.85
N ALA A 98 -13.67 -15.76 -2.67
CA ALA A 98 -12.21 -15.75 -2.57
C ALA A 98 -11.60 -14.49 -3.18
N ASN A 99 -12.20 -13.96 -4.26
CA ASN A 99 -11.67 -12.78 -4.98
C ASN A 99 -11.71 -11.52 -4.12
N GLY A 100 -12.79 -11.29 -3.39
CA GLY A 100 -12.92 -10.13 -2.50
C GLY A 100 -11.86 -10.14 -1.41
N ILE A 101 -11.66 -11.28 -0.75
CA ILE A 101 -10.63 -11.44 0.29
C ILE A 101 -9.22 -11.25 -0.29
N TRP A 102 -8.97 -11.85 -1.47
CA TRP A 102 -7.68 -11.71 -2.16
C TRP A 102 -7.39 -10.24 -2.51
N LEU A 103 -8.35 -9.53 -3.11
CA LEU A 103 -8.21 -8.11 -3.46
C LEU A 103 -7.96 -7.26 -2.22
N CYS A 104 -8.72 -7.45 -1.14
CA CYS A 104 -8.51 -6.73 0.11
C CYS A 104 -7.10 -6.95 0.68
N THR A 105 -6.61 -8.19 0.61
CA THR A 105 -5.26 -8.52 1.08
C THR A 105 -4.20 -7.87 0.22
N ARG A 106 -4.32 -7.95 -1.13
CA ARG A 106 -3.38 -7.32 -2.05
C ARG A 106 -3.33 -5.80 -1.90
N LEU A 107 -4.47 -5.15 -1.70
CA LEU A 107 -4.52 -3.71 -1.46
C LEU A 107 -3.76 -3.34 -0.17
N ARG A 108 -3.92 -4.12 0.91
CA ARG A 108 -3.18 -3.88 2.15
C ARG A 108 -1.67 -4.09 1.99
N GLU A 109 -1.25 -5.12 1.23
CA GLU A 109 0.15 -5.34 0.88
C GLU A 109 0.75 -4.19 0.04
N MET A 110 -0.09 -3.45 -0.68
CA MET A 110 0.28 -2.24 -1.44
C MET A 110 0.11 -0.95 -0.62
N ASP A 111 0.06 -1.06 0.71
CA ASP A 111 -0.13 0.05 1.64
C ASP A 111 -1.44 0.84 1.46
N CYS A 112 -2.46 0.26 0.83
CA CYS A 112 -3.79 0.86 0.77
C CYS A 112 -4.58 0.55 2.06
N GLU A 113 -5.40 1.50 2.49
CA GLU A 113 -6.41 1.31 3.53
C GLU A 113 -7.70 0.78 2.88
N VAL A 114 -8.09 -0.45 3.18
CA VAL A 114 -9.38 -1.00 2.73
C VAL A 114 -10.46 -0.51 3.68
N VAL A 115 -11.22 0.50 3.25
CA VAL A 115 -12.27 1.14 4.04
C VAL A 115 -13.62 0.45 3.93
N ARG A 116 -13.84 -0.33 2.85
CA ARG A 116 -15.09 -1.02 2.58
C ARG A 116 -14.86 -2.33 1.84
N TYR A 117 -15.57 -3.38 2.25
CA TYR A 117 -15.70 -4.62 1.51
C TYR A 117 -17.14 -5.11 1.58
N GLN A 118 -17.79 -5.28 0.43
CA GLN A 118 -19.18 -5.70 0.33
C GLN A 118 -19.39 -6.67 -0.84
N THR A 119 -20.33 -7.60 -0.66
CA THR A 119 -20.82 -8.46 -1.73
C THR A 119 -22.22 -8.02 -2.12
N ALA A 120 -22.38 -7.55 -3.34
CA ALA A 120 -23.66 -7.19 -3.93
C ALA A 120 -24.07 -8.29 -4.93
N GLY A 121 -25.18 -8.95 -4.81
CA GLY A 121 -25.62 -9.92 -5.84
C GLY A 121 -25.70 -9.31 -7.25
N ASP A 122 -26.23 -10.01 -8.22
CA ASP A 122 -26.42 -9.57 -9.61
C ASP A 122 -27.61 -8.60 -9.77
N ASP A 123 -27.68 -7.59 -8.90
CA ASP A 123 -28.69 -6.55 -8.86
C ASP A 123 -28.08 -5.18 -9.11
N GLN A 124 -28.41 -4.56 -10.25
CA GLN A 124 -27.84 -3.26 -10.64
C GLN A 124 -28.10 -2.16 -9.60
N SER A 125 -29.26 -2.17 -8.94
CA SER A 125 -29.59 -1.14 -7.96
C SER A 125 -28.71 -1.28 -6.70
N LYS A 126 -28.50 -2.49 -6.23
CA LYS A 126 -27.62 -2.78 -5.09
C LYS A 126 -26.18 -2.44 -5.40
N ILE A 127 -25.69 -2.84 -6.58
CA ILE A 127 -24.33 -2.49 -7.02
C ILE A 127 -24.16 -0.97 -7.08
N ALA A 128 -25.15 -0.26 -7.63
CA ALA A 128 -25.14 1.21 -7.68
C ALA A 128 -25.12 1.84 -6.29
N ASP A 129 -25.88 1.29 -5.34
CA ASP A 129 -25.92 1.79 -3.97
C ASP A 129 -24.60 1.56 -3.24
N GLU A 130 -23.97 0.37 -3.41
CA GLU A 130 -22.64 0.09 -2.85
C GLU A 130 -21.58 1.04 -3.44
N ILE A 131 -21.59 1.31 -4.74
CA ILE A 131 -20.70 2.29 -5.35
C ILE A 131 -20.97 3.70 -4.82
N ARG A 132 -22.23 4.09 -4.60
CA ARG A 132 -22.59 5.39 -4.01
C ARG A 132 -22.08 5.56 -2.59
N GLU A 133 -22.12 4.52 -1.79
CA GLU A 133 -21.54 4.57 -0.44
C GLU A 133 -20.02 4.59 -0.50
N ALA A 134 -19.42 3.76 -1.36
CA ALA A 134 -17.97 3.65 -1.49
C ALA A 134 -17.29 4.96 -1.92
N TRP A 135 -17.85 5.71 -2.90
CA TRP A 135 -17.20 6.96 -3.36
C TRP A 135 -17.16 8.09 -2.32
N LYS A 136 -17.93 7.98 -1.23
CA LYS A 136 -17.92 8.98 -0.16
C LYS A 136 -16.68 8.87 0.73
N GLU A 137 -16.07 7.69 0.75
CA GLU A 137 -14.99 7.36 1.70
C GLU A 137 -13.73 6.80 1.05
N ALA A 138 -13.82 6.32 -0.21
CA ALA A 138 -12.71 5.69 -0.93
C ALA A 138 -12.16 6.57 -2.05
N ASP A 139 -10.84 6.54 -2.23
CA ASP A 139 -10.12 7.17 -3.34
C ASP A 139 -10.11 6.27 -4.59
N LEU A 140 -10.36 4.96 -4.42
CA LEU A 140 -10.40 3.94 -5.47
C LEU A 140 -11.46 2.89 -5.12
N ILE A 141 -12.27 2.50 -6.11
CA ILE A 141 -13.23 1.40 -5.99
C ILE A 141 -12.78 0.27 -6.92
N LEU A 142 -12.67 -0.94 -6.39
CA LEU A 142 -12.48 -2.16 -7.17
C LEU A 142 -13.78 -2.96 -7.15
N THR A 143 -14.21 -3.43 -8.32
CA THR A 143 -15.30 -4.41 -8.41
C THR A 143 -14.79 -5.69 -9.04
N THR A 144 -15.37 -6.83 -8.69
CA THR A 144 -15.10 -8.11 -9.35
C THR A 144 -16.41 -8.84 -9.62
N GLY A 145 -16.55 -9.39 -10.83
CA GLY A 145 -17.79 -9.89 -11.39
C GLY A 145 -18.57 -8.83 -12.16
N GLY A 146 -19.60 -9.23 -12.89
CA GLY A 146 -20.52 -8.34 -13.64
C GLY A 146 -19.88 -7.53 -14.78
N VAL A 147 -18.66 -7.83 -15.21
CA VAL A 147 -17.89 -7.09 -16.24
C VAL A 147 -17.58 -7.94 -17.47
N SER A 148 -18.29 -9.04 -17.68
CA SER A 148 -18.13 -9.90 -18.85
C SER A 148 -18.76 -9.25 -20.12
N VAL A 149 -18.26 -9.60 -21.29
CA VAL A 149 -18.78 -9.12 -22.61
C VAL A 149 -20.08 -9.81 -23.05
N GLY A 150 -21.02 -10.08 -22.17
CA GLY A 150 -22.28 -10.79 -22.45
C GLY A 150 -23.52 -10.03 -21.98
N GLU A 151 -24.70 -10.62 -22.23
CA GLU A 151 -26.00 -10.04 -21.80
C GLU A 151 -26.15 -9.83 -20.27
N LYS A 152 -25.22 -10.34 -19.49
CA LYS A 152 -25.15 -10.20 -18.02
C LYS A 152 -24.14 -9.15 -17.56
N ASP A 153 -23.67 -8.28 -18.47
CA ASP A 153 -22.75 -7.21 -18.13
C ASP A 153 -23.48 -6.06 -17.43
N LEU A 154 -23.57 -6.12 -16.12
CA LEU A 154 -24.35 -5.17 -15.32
C LEU A 154 -23.60 -3.84 -15.08
N LEU A 155 -22.28 -3.88 -15.00
CA LEU A 155 -21.47 -2.74 -14.57
C LEU A 155 -21.49 -1.55 -15.52
N PRO A 156 -21.41 -1.66 -16.86
CA PRO A 156 -21.54 -0.51 -17.73
C PRO A 156 -22.85 0.25 -17.53
N GLY A 157 -23.97 -0.46 -17.44
CA GLY A 157 -25.28 0.15 -17.15
C GLY A 157 -25.35 0.80 -15.76
N VAL A 158 -24.73 0.20 -14.75
CA VAL A 158 -24.62 0.80 -13.41
C VAL A 158 -23.80 2.09 -13.47
N ILE A 159 -22.66 2.10 -14.14
CA ILE A 159 -21.81 3.29 -14.27
C ILE A 159 -22.56 4.42 -15.01
N GLU A 160 -23.26 4.11 -16.07
CA GLU A 160 -24.11 5.08 -16.80
C GLU A 160 -25.19 5.66 -15.91
N ASN A 161 -25.92 4.83 -15.18
CA ASN A 161 -26.95 5.25 -14.20
C ASN A 161 -26.40 6.16 -13.08
N LEU A 162 -25.13 5.99 -12.74
CA LEU A 162 -24.43 6.83 -11.77
C LEU A 162 -23.85 8.11 -12.39
N THR A 163 -24.17 8.40 -13.66
CA THR A 163 -23.59 9.50 -14.43
C THR A 163 -22.04 9.43 -14.48
N GLY A 164 -21.52 8.22 -14.48
CA GLY A 164 -20.12 7.94 -14.63
C GLY A 164 -19.67 7.92 -16.09
N ASN A 165 -18.37 7.90 -16.30
CA ASN A 165 -17.75 7.83 -17.62
C ASN A 165 -16.86 6.60 -17.72
N VAL A 166 -17.12 5.72 -18.68
CA VAL A 166 -16.25 4.58 -18.98
C VAL A 166 -15.06 5.06 -19.79
N LEU A 167 -13.84 4.88 -19.27
CA LEU A 167 -12.59 5.25 -19.93
C LEU A 167 -12.12 4.18 -20.91
N PHE A 168 -12.22 2.93 -20.50
CA PHE A 168 -12.02 1.77 -21.38
C PHE A 168 -12.80 0.56 -20.85
N HIS A 169 -13.15 -0.34 -21.77
CA HIS A 169 -13.74 -1.64 -21.45
C HIS A 169 -13.08 -2.69 -22.33
N GLY A 170 -12.32 -3.58 -21.70
CA GLY A 170 -11.48 -4.58 -22.33
C GLY A 170 -10.02 -4.17 -22.48
N ILE A 171 -9.14 -5.11 -22.13
CA ILE A 171 -7.69 -4.99 -22.29
C ILE A 171 -7.14 -6.19 -23.05
N GLN A 172 -6.00 -6.03 -23.72
CA GLN A 172 -5.38 -7.11 -24.50
C GLN A 172 -4.56 -8.04 -23.61
N VAL A 173 -5.24 -8.74 -22.69
CA VAL A 173 -4.65 -9.74 -21.80
C VAL A 173 -5.54 -10.98 -21.73
N LYS A 174 -4.93 -12.14 -21.52
CA LYS A 174 -5.63 -13.41 -21.34
C LYS A 174 -4.92 -14.24 -20.26
N PRO A 175 -5.59 -14.63 -19.15
CA PRO A 175 -6.97 -14.28 -18.76
C PRO A 175 -7.09 -12.81 -18.28
N GLY A 176 -8.35 -12.31 -18.14
CA GLY A 176 -8.63 -10.98 -17.59
C GLY A 176 -9.00 -9.91 -18.64
N MET A 177 -9.22 -10.29 -19.91
CA MET A 177 -9.61 -9.37 -20.97
C MET A 177 -10.78 -8.44 -20.58
N PRO A 178 -11.87 -8.89 -19.94
CA PRO A 178 -12.99 -8.02 -19.58
C PRO A 178 -12.69 -7.19 -18.32
N THR A 179 -11.68 -6.35 -18.42
CA THR A 179 -11.36 -5.35 -17.39
C THR A 179 -11.87 -3.99 -17.86
N MET A 180 -12.58 -3.27 -16.99
CA MET A 180 -13.13 -1.96 -17.28
C MET A 180 -12.60 -0.93 -16.27
N LEU A 181 -12.27 0.26 -16.75
CA LEU A 181 -11.99 1.42 -15.89
C LEU A 181 -13.01 2.51 -16.21
N SER A 182 -13.62 3.02 -15.16
CA SER A 182 -14.57 4.12 -15.24
C SER A 182 -14.30 5.16 -14.15
N MET A 183 -14.89 6.34 -14.30
CA MET A 183 -14.86 7.41 -13.32
C MET A 183 -16.28 7.72 -12.86
N VAL A 184 -16.52 7.73 -11.56
CA VAL A 184 -17.81 8.09 -10.97
C VAL A 184 -17.58 9.16 -9.92
N LYS A 185 -18.15 10.36 -10.13
CA LYS A 185 -17.96 11.51 -9.24
C LYS A 185 -16.50 11.86 -8.90
N GLY A 186 -15.58 11.59 -9.82
CA GLY A 186 -14.15 11.83 -9.62
C GLY A 186 -13.38 10.66 -9.00
N THR A 187 -14.08 9.60 -8.57
CA THR A 187 -13.48 8.38 -8.03
C THR A 187 -13.32 7.34 -9.15
N PRO A 188 -12.13 6.77 -9.37
CA PRO A 188 -11.93 5.68 -10.31
C PRO A 188 -12.60 4.40 -9.80
N VAL A 189 -13.28 3.70 -10.71
CA VAL A 189 -13.87 2.37 -10.51
C VAL A 189 -13.20 1.39 -11.46
N LEU A 190 -12.37 0.50 -10.93
CA LEU A 190 -11.71 -0.56 -11.68
C LEU A 190 -12.50 -1.85 -11.52
N SER A 191 -13.07 -2.33 -12.62
CA SER A 191 -13.90 -3.53 -12.65
C SER A 191 -13.12 -4.68 -13.27
N LEU A 192 -12.98 -5.76 -12.51
CA LEU A 192 -12.20 -6.94 -12.85
C LEU A 192 -13.12 -8.14 -13.13
N SER A 193 -12.64 -9.06 -13.96
CA SER A 193 -13.34 -10.32 -14.19
C SER A 193 -13.54 -11.10 -12.89
N GLY A 194 -14.69 -11.76 -12.73
CA GLY A 194 -14.99 -12.63 -11.60
C GLY A 194 -14.25 -13.99 -11.65
N ASN A 195 -13.72 -14.37 -12.82
CA ASN A 195 -12.99 -15.62 -13.06
C ASN A 195 -11.55 -15.35 -13.47
#